data_8c7ee8a00fe3dc36cfdc4c4f7016ac2b
#
_entry.id   8c7ee8a00fe3dc36cfdc4c4f7016ac2b
#
_cell.length_a   1.000
_cell.length_b   1.000
_cell.length_c   1.000
_cell.angle_alpha   90.00
_cell.angle_beta   90.00
_cell.angle_gamma   90.00
#
_symmetry.space_group_name_H-M   'P 1'
#
loop_
_entity.id
_entity.type
_entity.pdbx_description
1 polymer ?
#
loop_
_entity_poly.entity_id
_entity_poly.type
_entity_poly.pdbx_seq_one_letter_code
_entity_poly.pdbx_strand_id
1 'polypeptide(L)'
;MLIGIIPGPEEAQCHINTFLKPIVDDLLSLYDGIKVGAGDSREFLTRAVLLPVLGDIPASRKVSQFLSFKANKPCDKCHVTAKREPGSVCASGRMSFVTKSMAQSRNDTEVTNAMDKYKKCSSRHAADSIAKVSGVRYSERSRLPYFNTVDNFQHHA
;
A
#
# COMPACT_ATOMS: atom_id res chain seq x y z
N MET A 1 19.32 3.16 9.50
CA MET A 1 19.52 1.70 9.28
C MET A 1 18.99 1.36 7.90
N LEU A 2 19.80 0.77 7.03
CA LEU A 2 19.37 0.30 5.71
C LEU A 2 18.81 -1.11 5.86
N ILE A 3 17.53 -1.32 5.47
CA ILE A 3 16.85 -2.63 5.61
C ILE A 3 17.10 -3.50 4.37
N GLY A 4 17.25 -2.88 3.20
CA GLY A 4 17.48 -3.61 1.96
C GLY A 4 17.64 -2.70 0.76
N ILE A 5 18.17 -3.27 -0.32
CA ILE A 5 18.26 -2.63 -1.63
C ILE A 5 17.64 -3.59 -2.64
N ILE A 6 16.73 -3.08 -3.46
CA ILE A 6 16.17 -3.83 -4.58
C ILE A 6 17.09 -3.60 -5.78
N PRO A 7 17.76 -4.65 -6.29
CA PRO A 7 18.70 -4.48 -7.41
C PRO A 7 17.94 -4.10 -8.70
N GLY A 8 18.52 -3.13 -9.46
CA GLY A 8 18.06 -2.73 -10.80
C GLY A 8 18.38 -3.79 -11.87
N PRO A 9 18.13 -3.51 -13.16
CA PRO A 9 17.87 -2.18 -13.74
C PRO A 9 16.38 -1.76 -13.73
N GLU A 10 15.45 -2.69 -13.50
CA GLU A 10 14.03 -2.36 -13.52
C GLU A 10 13.46 -2.33 -12.10
N GLU A 11 12.57 -1.36 -11.87
CA GLU A 11 11.85 -1.29 -10.60
C GLU A 11 10.94 -2.51 -10.40
N ALA A 12 10.87 -3.05 -9.19
CA ALA A 12 9.96 -4.13 -8.81
C ALA A 12 8.49 -3.66 -8.91
N GLN A 13 7.94 -3.66 -10.13
CA GLN A 13 6.58 -3.17 -10.38
C GLN A 13 5.50 -4.11 -9.88
N CYS A 14 5.72 -5.43 -9.98
CA CYS A 14 4.70 -6.44 -9.69
C CYS A 14 5.00 -7.30 -8.44
N HIS A 15 6.23 -7.29 -7.94
CA HIS A 15 6.68 -8.24 -6.91
C HIS A 15 7.17 -7.57 -5.63
N ILE A 16 6.77 -6.33 -5.37
CA ILE A 16 7.18 -5.61 -4.15
C ILE A 16 6.83 -6.40 -2.87
N ASN A 17 5.74 -7.15 -2.89
CA ASN A 17 5.34 -7.99 -1.76
C ASN A 17 6.36 -9.08 -1.41
N THR A 18 7.14 -9.58 -2.37
CA THR A 18 8.23 -10.52 -2.12
C THR A 18 9.31 -9.91 -1.23
N PHE A 19 9.60 -8.63 -1.43
CA PHE A 19 10.55 -7.87 -0.62
C PHE A 19 9.95 -7.39 0.70
N LEU A 20 8.66 -7.07 0.71
CA LEU A 20 7.96 -6.63 1.92
C LEU A 20 7.68 -7.77 2.91
N LYS A 21 7.46 -8.98 2.40
CA LYS A 21 7.08 -10.11 3.23
C LYS A 21 8.03 -10.36 4.41
N PRO A 22 9.36 -10.54 4.23
CA PRO A 22 10.26 -10.77 5.35
C PRO A 22 10.26 -9.59 6.34
N ILE A 23 10.18 -8.35 5.85
CA ILE A 23 10.13 -7.16 6.71
C ILE A 23 8.85 -7.16 7.56
N VAL A 24 7.72 -7.52 6.97
CA VAL A 24 6.44 -7.61 7.68
C VAL A 24 6.44 -8.76 8.69
N ASP A 25 7.06 -9.90 8.36
CA ASP A 25 7.20 -11.03 9.27
C ASP A 25 8.02 -10.64 10.51
N ASP A 26 9.13 -9.90 10.34
CA ASP A 26 9.94 -9.37 11.43
C ASP A 26 9.16 -8.33 12.27
N LEU A 27 8.42 -7.44 11.62
CA LEU A 27 7.59 -6.44 12.31
C LEU A 27 6.45 -7.08 13.12
N LEU A 28 5.87 -8.17 12.65
CA LEU A 28 4.88 -8.93 13.42
C LEU A 28 5.51 -9.57 14.66
N SER A 29 6.69 -10.18 14.51
CA SER A 29 7.44 -10.74 15.62
C SER A 29 7.80 -9.66 16.66
N LEU A 30 8.21 -8.48 16.20
CA LEU A 30 8.50 -7.33 17.06
C LEU A 30 7.24 -6.76 17.72
N TYR A 31 6.10 -6.83 17.06
CA TYR A 31 4.82 -6.40 17.65
C TYR A 31 4.38 -7.31 18.79
N ASP A 32 4.52 -8.63 18.62
CA ASP A 32 4.25 -9.61 19.67
C ASP A 32 5.25 -9.51 20.83
N GLY A 33 6.46 -9.11 20.53
CA GLY A 33 7.55 -8.88 21.47
C GLY A 33 8.63 -9.95 21.42
N ILE A 34 9.86 -9.50 21.40
CA ILE A 34 11.05 -10.35 21.43
C ILE A 34 11.81 -10.12 22.71
N LYS A 35 12.38 -11.19 23.28
CA LYS A 35 13.28 -11.09 24.42
C LYS A 35 14.67 -10.73 23.94
N VAL A 36 15.26 -9.69 24.49
CA VAL A 36 16.61 -9.20 24.21
C VAL A 36 17.42 -9.22 25.50
N GLY A 37 18.68 -9.65 25.42
CA GLY A 37 19.58 -9.76 26.56
C GLY A 37 20.04 -11.18 26.77
N ALA A 38 20.75 -11.76 25.77
CA ALA A 38 21.30 -13.10 25.87
C ALA A 38 22.44 -13.17 26.90
N GLY A 39 22.20 -13.87 27.99
CA GLY A 39 23.24 -14.32 28.94
C GLY A 39 23.57 -13.41 30.10
N ASP A 40 22.96 -12.26 30.24
CA ASP A 40 23.07 -11.43 31.42
C ASP A 40 21.74 -11.37 32.19
N SER A 41 21.79 -11.09 33.47
CA SER A 41 20.66 -11.19 34.42
C SER A 41 19.46 -10.26 34.12
N ARG A 42 19.43 -9.63 32.99
CA ARG A 42 18.39 -8.67 32.56
C ARG A 42 17.87 -9.00 31.16
N GLU A 43 16.87 -9.89 31.10
CA GLU A 43 16.08 -10.04 29.88
C GLU A 43 15.04 -8.90 29.81
N PHE A 44 14.96 -8.27 28.64
CA PHE A 44 13.95 -7.25 28.34
C PHE A 44 13.02 -7.76 27.25
N LEU A 45 11.71 -7.59 27.44
CA LEU A 45 10.75 -7.75 26.38
C LEU A 45 10.73 -6.47 25.54
N THR A 46 11.22 -6.57 24.31
CA THR A 46 11.25 -5.43 23.37
C THR A 46 10.11 -5.58 22.37
N ARG A 47 9.35 -4.50 22.19
CA ARG A 47 8.30 -4.39 21.17
C ARG A 47 8.56 -3.18 20.28
N ALA A 48 8.22 -3.32 19.00
CA ALA A 48 8.30 -2.21 18.05
C ALA A 48 7.09 -2.19 17.13
N VAL A 49 6.72 -1.00 16.66
CA VAL A 49 5.67 -0.77 15.69
C VAL A 49 6.17 0.15 14.58
N LEU A 50 5.72 -0.09 13.36
CA LEU A 50 5.93 0.79 12.25
C LEU A 50 4.89 1.91 12.32
N LEU A 51 5.32 3.17 12.46
CA LEU A 51 4.43 4.32 12.40
C LEU A 51 4.13 4.71 10.94
N PRO A 52 4.54 5.87 10.42
CA PRO A 52 4.28 6.22 9.04
C PRO A 52 5.31 5.61 8.08
N VAL A 53 4.89 5.39 6.85
CA VAL A 53 5.77 5.17 5.71
C VAL A 53 5.86 6.47 4.93
N LEU A 54 7.07 7.01 4.84
CA LEU A 54 7.36 8.25 4.12
C LEU A 54 8.01 7.92 2.77
N GLY A 55 7.60 8.62 1.74
CA GLY A 55 8.16 8.45 0.40
C GLY A 55 7.56 9.44 -0.58
N ASP A 56 8.14 9.51 -1.77
CA ASP A 56 7.48 10.19 -2.88
C ASP A 56 6.19 9.47 -3.26
N ILE A 57 5.33 10.13 -4.02
CA ILE A 57 4.03 9.58 -4.41
C ILE A 57 4.14 8.23 -5.14
N PRO A 58 5.04 8.04 -6.13
CA PRO A 58 5.23 6.76 -6.79
C PRO A 58 5.68 5.63 -5.84
N ALA A 59 6.68 5.87 -4.99
CA ALA A 59 7.19 4.87 -4.05
C ALA A 59 6.13 4.48 -3.01
N SER A 60 5.47 5.47 -2.40
CA SER A 60 4.39 5.25 -1.43
C SER A 60 3.26 4.41 -2.04
N ARG A 61 2.86 4.69 -3.28
CA ARG A 61 1.84 3.90 -3.99
C ARG A 61 2.28 2.48 -4.28
N LYS A 62 3.54 2.26 -4.63
CA LYS A 62 4.09 0.91 -4.84
C LYS A 62 4.04 0.09 -3.56
N VAL A 63 4.51 0.65 -2.46
CA VAL A 63 4.53 -0.03 -1.16
C VAL A 63 3.11 -0.27 -0.64
N SER A 64 2.22 0.71 -0.77
CA SER A 64 0.82 0.59 -0.35
C SER A 64 -0.06 -0.21 -1.30
N GLN A 65 0.45 -0.51 -2.51
CA GLN A 65 -0.30 -1.20 -3.56
C GLN A 65 -1.57 -0.46 -4.04
N PHE A 66 -1.62 0.87 -3.85
CA PHE A 66 -2.59 1.69 -4.57
C PHE A 66 -2.27 1.74 -6.06
N LEU A 67 -3.29 1.79 -6.88
CA LEU A 67 -3.12 1.88 -8.33
C LEU A 67 -2.49 3.22 -8.74
N SER A 68 -1.89 3.23 -9.93
CA SER A 68 -1.27 4.41 -10.52
C SER A 68 -2.25 5.60 -10.60
N PHE A 69 -1.72 6.81 -10.67
CA PHE A 69 -2.48 8.03 -10.91
C PHE A 69 -3.28 8.01 -12.23
N LYS A 70 -2.94 7.11 -13.16
CA LYS A 70 -3.68 6.89 -14.42
C LYS A 70 -4.87 5.94 -14.27
N ALA A 71 -5.08 5.36 -13.08
CA ALA A 71 -6.18 4.45 -12.83
C ALA A 71 -7.52 5.20 -12.69
N ASN A 72 -8.62 4.44 -12.75
CA ASN A 72 -9.97 5.03 -12.56
C ASN A 72 -10.18 5.60 -11.16
N LYS A 73 -9.55 5.01 -10.14
CA LYS A 73 -9.53 5.49 -8.75
C LYS A 73 -8.11 5.81 -8.33
N PRO A 74 -7.59 6.98 -8.68
CA PRO A 74 -6.18 7.31 -8.54
C PRO A 74 -5.78 7.79 -7.13
N CYS A 75 -6.72 8.18 -6.30
CA CYS A 75 -6.41 8.73 -4.97
C CYS A 75 -6.33 7.62 -3.92
N ASP A 76 -5.34 7.71 -3.04
CA ASP A 76 -5.17 6.84 -1.88
C ASP A 76 -5.97 7.33 -0.65
N LYS A 77 -6.37 8.61 -0.64
CA LYS A 77 -7.09 9.25 0.47
C LYS A 77 -8.61 9.34 0.28
N CYS A 78 -9.09 9.31 -0.96
CA CYS A 78 -10.51 9.49 -1.24
C CYS A 78 -10.99 8.69 -2.46
N HIS A 79 -12.32 8.60 -2.62
CA HIS A 79 -12.99 7.87 -3.70
C HIS A 79 -13.12 8.66 -5.00
N VAL A 80 -12.23 9.61 -5.26
CA VAL A 80 -12.25 10.32 -6.53
C VAL A 80 -12.13 9.35 -7.71
N THR A 81 -12.99 9.54 -8.70
CA THR A 81 -12.96 8.76 -9.95
C THR A 81 -12.49 9.66 -11.07
N ALA A 82 -11.50 9.19 -11.81
CA ALA A 82 -11.01 9.88 -12.99
C ALA A 82 -12.04 9.79 -14.13
N LYS A 83 -12.50 10.93 -14.62
CA LYS A 83 -13.32 11.00 -15.83
C LYS A 83 -12.40 11.23 -17.02
N ARG A 84 -12.54 10.40 -18.05
CA ARG A 84 -11.86 10.60 -19.33
C ARG A 84 -12.78 11.39 -20.26
N GLU A 85 -12.28 12.51 -20.77
CA GLU A 85 -13.03 13.27 -21.77
C GLU A 85 -13.01 12.53 -23.10
N PRO A 86 -14.18 12.36 -23.75
CA PRO A 86 -14.24 11.79 -25.09
C PRO A 86 -13.49 12.69 -26.11
N GLY A 87 -12.72 12.09 -27.01
CA GLY A 87 -12.04 12.83 -28.08
C GLY A 87 -10.62 13.30 -27.78
N SER A 88 -10.04 13.00 -26.65
CA SER A 88 -8.63 13.27 -26.40
C SER A 88 -7.73 12.38 -27.23
N VAL A 89 -6.85 12.99 -28.05
CA VAL A 89 -5.91 12.32 -28.97
C VAL A 89 -4.78 11.58 -28.23
N CYS A 90 -4.57 11.88 -26.94
CA CYS A 90 -3.63 11.15 -26.11
C CYS A 90 -4.28 9.87 -25.57
N ALA A 91 -3.57 8.74 -25.70
CA ALA A 91 -3.98 7.45 -25.12
C ALA A 91 -4.26 7.49 -23.61
N SER A 92 -3.78 8.52 -22.93
CA SER A 92 -4.03 8.81 -21.50
C SER A 92 -5.28 9.68 -21.26
N GLY A 93 -5.90 10.30 -22.28
CA GLY A 93 -7.03 11.22 -22.12
C GLY A 93 -6.75 12.39 -21.15
N ARG A 94 -7.47 13.50 -21.27
CA ARG A 94 -7.45 14.52 -20.23
C ARG A 94 -8.26 14.00 -19.04
N MET A 95 -7.61 13.83 -17.90
CA MET A 95 -8.30 13.41 -16.68
C MET A 95 -8.86 14.64 -15.96
N SER A 96 -10.18 14.73 -15.84
CA SER A 96 -10.81 15.69 -14.94
C SER A 96 -11.09 15.05 -13.59
N PHE A 97 -10.79 15.74 -12.53
CA PHE A 97 -11.02 15.28 -11.17
C PHE A 97 -12.12 16.12 -10.52
N VAL A 98 -13.00 15.47 -9.79
CA VAL A 98 -13.91 16.14 -8.89
C VAL A 98 -13.07 16.80 -7.78
N THR A 99 -13.46 18.02 -7.36
CA THR A 99 -12.77 18.74 -6.28
C THR A 99 -12.71 17.88 -5.01
N LYS A 100 -11.59 17.93 -4.29
CA LYS A 100 -11.34 17.13 -3.06
C LYS A 100 -12.47 17.29 -2.03
N SER A 101 -13.09 18.46 -1.94
CA SER A 101 -14.22 18.75 -1.04
C SER A 101 -15.49 17.93 -1.31
N MET A 102 -15.62 17.36 -2.52
CA MET A 102 -16.80 16.57 -2.92
C MET A 102 -16.52 15.06 -2.90
N ALA A 103 -15.28 14.65 -2.67
CA ALA A 103 -14.90 13.25 -2.69
C ALA A 103 -14.95 12.67 -1.28
N GLN A 104 -15.73 11.58 -1.12
CA GLN A 104 -15.76 10.82 0.12
C GLN A 104 -14.37 10.27 0.46
N SER A 105 -13.94 10.43 1.72
CA SER A 105 -12.69 9.87 2.21
C SER A 105 -12.73 8.33 2.20
N ARG A 106 -11.58 7.71 1.92
CA ARG A 106 -11.43 6.26 2.06
C ARG A 106 -11.39 5.87 3.53
N ASN A 107 -11.91 4.68 3.81
CA ASN A 107 -11.83 4.04 5.11
C ASN A 107 -10.81 2.88 5.05
N ASP A 108 -9.98 2.73 6.07
CA ASP A 108 -8.97 1.67 6.15
C ASP A 108 -9.59 0.27 6.12
N THR A 109 -10.69 0.06 6.81
CA THR A 109 -11.41 -1.24 6.79
C THR A 109 -11.87 -1.62 5.38
N GLU A 110 -12.37 -0.66 4.60
CA GLU A 110 -12.77 -0.89 3.20
C GLU A 110 -11.56 -1.25 2.33
N VAL A 111 -10.45 -0.54 2.50
CA VAL A 111 -9.20 -0.79 1.77
C VAL A 111 -8.65 -2.18 2.10
N THR A 112 -8.59 -2.53 3.37
CA THR A 112 -8.10 -3.84 3.84
C THR A 112 -9.00 -4.97 3.33
N ASN A 113 -10.32 -4.83 3.40
CA ASN A 113 -11.27 -5.79 2.84
C ASN A 113 -11.11 -5.97 1.32
N ALA A 114 -10.82 -4.90 0.59
CA ALA A 114 -10.55 -4.98 -0.85
C ALA A 114 -9.23 -5.69 -1.15
N MET A 115 -8.19 -5.46 -0.35
CA MET A 115 -6.90 -6.17 -0.43
C MET A 115 -7.07 -7.67 -0.17
N ASP A 116 -7.86 -8.05 0.83
CA ASP A 116 -8.15 -9.45 1.15
C ASP A 116 -8.94 -10.14 0.05
N LYS A 117 -9.95 -9.48 -0.51
CA LYS A 117 -10.67 -9.97 -1.68
C LYS A 117 -9.74 -10.19 -2.86
N TYR A 118 -8.85 -9.25 -3.13
CA TYR A 118 -7.83 -9.37 -4.17
C TYR A 118 -6.93 -10.60 -3.96
N LYS A 119 -6.43 -10.80 -2.73
CA LYS A 119 -5.56 -11.93 -2.37
C LYS A 119 -6.26 -13.29 -2.55
N LYS A 120 -7.55 -13.37 -2.23
CA LYS A 120 -8.35 -14.61 -2.30
C LYS A 120 -8.80 -14.99 -3.70
N CYS A 121 -8.55 -14.16 -4.73
CA CYS A 121 -8.95 -14.47 -6.09
C CYS A 121 -8.20 -15.66 -6.65
N SER A 122 -8.93 -16.56 -7.29
CA SER A 122 -8.37 -17.74 -7.98
C SER A 122 -7.74 -17.42 -9.34
N SER A 123 -8.11 -16.29 -9.95
CA SER A 123 -7.59 -15.88 -11.25
C SER A 123 -7.10 -14.44 -11.25
N ARG A 124 -6.05 -14.18 -12.06
CA ARG A 124 -5.51 -12.84 -12.25
C ARG A 124 -6.56 -11.86 -12.79
N HIS A 125 -7.42 -12.30 -13.71
CA HIS A 125 -8.47 -11.47 -14.27
C HIS A 125 -9.48 -11.01 -13.20
N ALA A 126 -9.90 -11.89 -12.29
CA ALA A 126 -10.78 -11.55 -11.19
C ALA A 126 -10.10 -10.56 -10.22
N ALA A 127 -8.83 -10.80 -9.89
CA ALA A 127 -8.04 -9.89 -9.06
C ALA A 127 -7.91 -8.49 -9.68
N ASP A 128 -7.59 -8.42 -10.97
CA ASP A 128 -7.47 -7.14 -11.70
C ASP A 128 -8.82 -6.40 -11.75
N SER A 129 -9.94 -7.11 -11.85
CA SER A 129 -11.28 -6.52 -11.78
C SER A 129 -11.56 -5.88 -10.42
N ILE A 130 -11.20 -6.56 -9.34
CA ILE A 130 -11.30 -5.98 -7.97
C ILE A 130 -10.40 -4.74 -7.86
N ALA A 131 -9.16 -4.82 -8.33
CA ALA A 131 -8.24 -3.69 -8.30
C ALA A 131 -8.78 -2.48 -9.06
N LYS A 132 -9.36 -2.67 -10.24
CA LYS A 132 -9.98 -1.58 -11.04
C LYS A 132 -11.13 -0.89 -10.30
N VAL A 133 -11.94 -1.65 -9.57
CA VAL A 133 -13.10 -1.14 -8.82
C VAL A 133 -12.67 -0.47 -7.52
N SER A 134 -11.78 -1.09 -6.77
CA SER A 134 -11.34 -0.61 -5.45
C SER A 134 -10.23 0.43 -5.51
N GLY A 135 -9.37 0.38 -6.54
CA GLY A 135 -8.17 1.21 -6.66
C GLY A 135 -6.94 0.65 -5.95
N VAL A 136 -7.03 -0.58 -5.41
CA VAL A 136 -5.94 -1.20 -4.63
C VAL A 136 -5.70 -2.65 -5.04
N ARG A 137 -4.47 -3.11 -4.84
CA ARG A 137 -4.05 -4.51 -4.89
C ARG A 137 -3.68 -4.97 -3.49
N TYR A 138 -3.41 -6.27 -3.34
CA TYR A 138 -2.92 -6.80 -2.06
C TYR A 138 -1.53 -6.28 -1.73
N SER A 139 -1.33 -5.86 -0.48
CA SER A 139 -0.02 -5.54 0.11
C SER A 139 0.22 -6.41 1.33
N GLU A 140 1.43 -7.00 1.46
CA GLU A 140 1.84 -7.75 2.66
C GLU A 140 1.70 -6.93 3.94
N ARG A 141 1.83 -5.62 3.84
CA ARG A 141 1.69 -4.70 4.96
C ARG A 141 0.29 -4.71 5.59
N SER A 142 -0.77 -5.07 4.85
CA SER A 142 -2.13 -5.21 5.43
C SER A 142 -2.22 -6.29 6.53
N ARG A 143 -1.17 -7.08 6.71
CA ARG A 143 -1.05 -8.06 7.81
C ARG A 143 -0.69 -7.42 9.15
N LEU A 144 -0.20 -6.19 9.16
CA LEU A 144 0.13 -5.47 10.39
C LEU A 144 -1.16 -4.97 11.07
N PRO A 145 -1.57 -5.51 12.23
CA PRO A 145 -2.88 -5.27 12.80
C PRO A 145 -3.08 -3.82 13.30
N TYR A 146 -1.99 -3.12 13.50
CA TYR A 146 -1.96 -1.75 14.02
C TYR A 146 -1.76 -0.69 12.94
N PHE A 147 -1.56 -1.09 11.66
CA PHE A 147 -1.17 -0.18 10.61
C PHE A 147 -2.38 0.26 9.77
N ASN A 148 -2.75 1.52 9.88
CA ASN A 148 -3.78 2.12 9.04
C ASN A 148 -3.20 2.47 7.65
N THR A 149 -3.69 1.80 6.62
CA THR A 149 -3.21 1.98 5.24
C THR A 149 -3.51 3.36 4.67
N VAL A 150 -4.60 3.97 5.08
CA VAL A 150 -5.04 5.27 4.56
C VAL A 150 -4.29 6.42 5.25
N ASP A 151 -4.09 6.34 6.56
CA ASP A 151 -3.55 7.45 7.35
C ASP A 151 -2.03 7.44 7.47
N ASN A 152 -1.43 6.23 7.54
CA ASN A 152 0.00 6.09 7.83
C ASN A 152 0.90 6.22 6.59
N PHE A 153 0.34 6.50 5.40
CA PHE A 153 1.10 6.93 4.23
C PHE A 153 1.11 8.45 4.12
N GLN A 154 2.29 9.02 4.20
CA GLN A 154 2.52 10.45 4.02
C GLN A 154 3.32 10.66 2.75
N HIS A 155 2.87 11.59 1.93
CA HIS A 155 3.58 12.02 0.73
C HIS A 155 4.30 13.33 1.04
N HIS A 156 5.60 13.38 0.74
CA HIS A 156 6.28 14.66 0.63
C HIS A 156 5.94 15.26 -0.74
N ALA A 157 5.32 16.43 -0.70
CA ALA A 157 5.07 17.26 -1.88
C ALA A 157 6.35 17.96 -2.33
#